data_d750813590b8179c2b9b541ce63c9773
#
_entry.id   d750813590b8179c2b9b541ce63c9773
#
_cell.length_a   1.000
_cell.length_b   1.000
_cell.length_c   1.000
_cell.angle_alpha   90.00
_cell.angle_beta   90.00
_cell.angle_gamma   90.00
#
_symmetry.space_group_name_H-M   'P 1'
#
loop_
_entity.id
_entity.type
_entity.pdbx_description
1 polymer ?
#
loop_
_entity_poly.entity_id
_entity_poly.type
_entity_poly.pdbx_seq_one_letter_code
_entity_poly.pdbx_strand_id
1 'polypeptide(L)'
;MARLKAFYQEKVVPQLKNELGVTNVMEIPRITKITLNMGVGEAAKDKKALEYAVKDLEAIAGQKAVITKTRKSIAGFKIRDGWPIGCKVTLRGKRMYEFLDRLISIAIPRVRDFRGLNPKSFDGRGNYSMGMREQIAFPEIDYDKVDSVRGLDITITTTAKSNEQGRALLSAFNFPLKS
;
A
#
# COMPACT_ATOMS: atom_id res chain seq x y z
N MET A 1 -14.80 10.81 -11.59
CA MET A 1 -13.79 9.74 -11.89
C MET A 1 -12.55 10.04 -11.05
N ALA A 2 -11.82 9.06 -10.53
CA ALA A 2 -10.58 9.35 -9.78
C ALA A 2 -9.54 9.98 -10.72
N ARG A 3 -8.88 11.07 -10.28
CA ARG A 3 -7.92 11.84 -11.09
C ARG A 3 -6.85 10.95 -11.71
N LEU A 4 -6.22 10.08 -10.91
CA LEU A 4 -5.18 9.16 -11.40
C LEU A 4 -5.70 8.08 -12.36
N LYS A 5 -6.98 7.72 -12.31
CA LYS A 5 -7.56 6.80 -13.30
C LYS A 5 -7.64 7.45 -14.68
N ALA A 6 -8.08 8.70 -14.76
CA ALA A 6 -8.09 9.47 -16.00
C ALA A 6 -6.64 9.68 -16.51
N PHE A 7 -5.73 10.07 -15.62
CA PHE A 7 -4.32 10.23 -15.92
C PHE A 7 -3.69 8.95 -16.50
N TYR A 8 -4.02 7.78 -15.92
CA TYR A 8 -3.57 6.50 -16.46
C TYR A 8 -4.02 6.29 -17.90
N GLN A 9 -5.31 6.52 -18.18
CA GLN A 9 -5.88 6.30 -19.51
C GLN A 9 -5.34 7.28 -20.57
N GLU A 10 -5.17 8.55 -20.20
CA GLU A 10 -4.83 9.62 -21.13
C GLU A 10 -3.31 9.76 -21.37
N LYS A 11 -2.50 9.52 -20.33
CA LYS A 11 -1.05 9.77 -20.38
C LYS A 11 -0.21 8.51 -20.23
N VAL A 12 -0.50 7.69 -19.21
CA VAL A 12 0.34 6.55 -18.87
C VAL A 12 0.25 5.44 -19.92
N VAL A 13 -0.94 5.14 -20.42
CA VAL A 13 -1.15 4.11 -21.45
C VAL A 13 -0.38 4.42 -22.75
N PRO A 14 -0.47 5.61 -23.37
CA PRO A 14 0.33 5.94 -24.57
C PRO A 14 1.84 5.93 -24.30
N GLN A 15 2.28 6.45 -23.14
CA GLN A 15 3.69 6.45 -22.75
C GLN A 15 4.24 5.03 -22.65
N LEU A 16 3.58 4.15 -21.90
CA LEU A 16 4.02 2.76 -21.70
C LEU A 16 3.95 1.95 -23.00
N LYS A 17 2.98 2.23 -23.88
CA LYS A 17 2.90 1.60 -25.19
C LYS A 17 4.16 1.85 -26.01
N ASN A 18 4.64 3.08 -26.02
CA ASN A 18 5.85 3.48 -26.74
C ASN A 18 7.12 2.94 -26.06
N GLU A 19 7.21 3.06 -24.74
CA GLU A 19 8.38 2.67 -23.94
C GLU A 19 8.62 1.15 -23.96
N LEU A 20 7.54 0.36 -23.83
CA LEU A 20 7.60 -1.11 -23.80
C LEU A 20 7.49 -1.74 -25.20
N GLY A 21 7.23 -0.98 -26.24
CA GLY A 21 7.08 -1.48 -27.63
C GLY A 21 5.91 -2.45 -27.81
N VAL A 22 4.86 -2.34 -26.98
CA VAL A 22 3.72 -3.26 -26.97
C VAL A 22 2.67 -2.80 -27.98
N THR A 23 2.27 -3.69 -28.89
CA THR A 23 1.23 -3.40 -29.89
C THR A 23 -0.18 -3.50 -29.31
N ASN A 24 -0.41 -4.50 -28.43
CA ASN A 24 -1.72 -4.76 -27.84
C ASN A 24 -1.91 -3.93 -26.56
N VAL A 25 -2.93 -3.07 -26.57
CA VAL A 25 -3.31 -2.24 -25.42
C VAL A 25 -3.62 -3.07 -24.14
N MET A 26 -4.11 -4.30 -24.31
CA MET A 26 -4.43 -5.18 -23.17
C MET A 26 -3.19 -5.76 -22.48
N GLU A 27 -2.02 -5.71 -23.09
CA GLU A 27 -0.74 -6.14 -22.49
C GLU A 27 -0.08 -5.04 -21.66
N ILE A 28 -0.54 -3.79 -21.78
CA ILE A 28 0.00 -2.68 -21.02
C ILE A 28 -0.21 -2.94 -19.53
N PRO A 29 0.84 -2.84 -18.70
CA PRO A 29 0.74 -3.08 -17.27
C PRO A 29 -0.20 -2.07 -16.59
N ARG A 30 -1.01 -2.57 -15.67
CA ARG A 30 -1.94 -1.77 -14.86
C ARG A 30 -1.91 -2.21 -13.41
N ILE A 31 -2.27 -1.31 -12.51
CA ILE A 31 -2.45 -1.63 -11.10
C ILE A 31 -3.80 -2.36 -10.94
N THR A 32 -3.78 -3.51 -10.27
CA THR A 32 -4.97 -4.33 -10.05
C THR A 32 -5.57 -4.14 -8.67
N LYS A 33 -4.71 -4.05 -7.66
CA LYS A 33 -5.10 -3.82 -6.26
C LYS A 33 -3.95 -3.20 -5.47
N ILE A 34 -4.30 -2.53 -4.38
CA ILE A 34 -3.35 -2.12 -3.35
C ILE A 34 -3.80 -2.79 -2.04
N THR A 35 -2.89 -3.49 -1.40
CA THR A 35 -3.15 -4.14 -0.11
C THR A 35 -2.41 -3.36 0.97
N LEU A 36 -3.16 -2.95 1.99
CA LEU A 36 -2.63 -2.33 3.20
C LEU A 36 -2.66 -3.38 4.30
N ASN A 37 -1.58 -3.52 5.04
CA ASN A 37 -1.49 -4.43 6.17
C ASN A 37 -0.86 -3.73 7.37
N MET A 38 -1.44 -3.92 8.53
CA MET A 38 -0.92 -3.42 9.79
C MET A 38 -0.77 -4.59 10.77
N GLY A 39 0.47 -4.92 11.10
CA GLY A 39 0.78 -5.94 12.10
C GLY A 39 0.77 -5.31 13.50
N VAL A 40 -0.03 -5.84 14.41
CA VAL A 40 -0.18 -5.34 15.78
C VAL A 40 0.21 -6.45 16.75
N GLY A 41 1.51 -6.65 16.95
CA GLY A 41 2.01 -7.68 17.89
C GLY A 41 1.56 -7.45 19.35
N GLU A 42 1.34 -6.20 19.72
CA GLU A 42 0.82 -5.80 21.04
C GLU A 42 -0.60 -6.33 21.31
N ALA A 43 -1.38 -6.62 20.26
CA ALA A 43 -2.74 -7.16 20.39
C ALA A 43 -2.81 -8.52 21.11
N ALA A 44 -1.68 -9.23 21.17
CA ALA A 44 -1.56 -10.45 21.96
C ALA A 44 -1.73 -10.20 23.48
N LYS A 45 -1.40 -8.99 23.95
CA LYS A 45 -1.51 -8.56 25.34
C LYS A 45 -2.69 -7.63 25.54
N ASP A 46 -2.91 -6.70 24.62
CA ASP A 46 -3.96 -5.69 24.70
C ASP A 46 -4.82 -5.67 23.43
N LYS A 47 -6.07 -6.13 23.55
CA LYS A 47 -7.05 -6.13 22.44
C LYS A 47 -7.43 -4.73 21.97
N LYS A 48 -7.36 -3.71 22.85
CA LYS A 48 -7.69 -2.33 22.49
C LYS A 48 -6.70 -1.76 21.47
N ALA A 49 -5.42 -2.15 21.56
CA ALA A 49 -4.40 -1.74 20.57
C ALA A 49 -4.80 -2.12 19.14
N LEU A 50 -5.43 -3.28 18.96
CA LEU A 50 -5.94 -3.69 17.65
C LEU A 50 -7.16 -2.88 17.20
N GLU A 51 -8.07 -2.51 18.12
CA GLU A 51 -9.23 -1.68 17.76
C GLU A 51 -8.82 -0.30 17.26
N TYR A 52 -7.81 0.31 17.88
CA TYR A 52 -7.23 1.57 17.40
C TYR A 52 -6.57 1.40 16.03
N ALA A 53 -5.76 0.36 15.85
CA ALA A 53 -5.14 0.08 14.55
C ALA A 53 -6.16 -0.15 13.42
N VAL A 54 -7.27 -0.83 13.71
CA VAL A 54 -8.37 -1.04 12.77
C VAL A 54 -9.02 0.29 12.40
N LYS A 55 -9.31 1.17 13.38
CA LYS A 55 -9.87 2.51 13.12
C LYS A 55 -8.94 3.37 12.25
N ASP A 56 -7.65 3.38 12.56
CA ASP A 56 -6.65 4.11 11.77
C ASP A 56 -6.60 3.59 10.33
N LEU A 57 -6.54 2.27 10.16
CA LEU A 57 -6.49 1.68 8.83
C LEU A 57 -7.78 1.92 8.03
N GLU A 58 -8.95 1.90 8.68
CA GLU A 58 -10.24 2.22 8.06
C GLU A 58 -10.32 3.70 7.65
N ALA A 59 -9.80 4.61 8.46
CA ALA A 59 -9.71 6.03 8.12
C ALA A 59 -8.84 6.26 6.87
N ILE A 60 -7.65 5.64 6.83
CA ILE A 60 -6.72 5.73 5.69
C ILE A 60 -7.34 5.13 4.42
N ALA A 61 -7.95 3.95 4.53
CA ALA A 61 -8.46 3.19 3.39
C ALA A 61 -9.82 3.68 2.88
N GLY A 62 -10.63 4.31 3.74
CA GLY A 62 -12.03 4.62 3.46
C GLY A 62 -12.90 3.37 3.26
N GLN A 63 -12.49 2.24 3.83
CA GLN A 63 -13.14 0.94 3.70
C GLN A 63 -12.92 0.12 4.97
N LYS A 64 -13.89 -0.71 5.33
CA LYS A 64 -13.81 -1.59 6.49
C LYS A 64 -12.62 -2.53 6.41
N ALA A 65 -11.85 -2.61 7.50
CA ALA A 65 -10.69 -3.50 7.60
C ALA A 65 -11.10 -4.92 8.00
N VAL A 66 -10.30 -5.88 7.55
CA VAL A 66 -10.42 -7.30 7.94
C VAL A 66 -9.39 -7.59 9.01
N ILE A 67 -9.83 -8.10 10.15
CA ILE A 67 -8.95 -8.54 11.23
C ILE A 67 -8.26 -9.84 10.81
N THR A 68 -6.94 -9.87 10.92
CA THR A 68 -6.13 -11.05 10.64
C THR A 68 -5.83 -11.82 11.92
N LYS A 69 -6.04 -13.15 11.85
CA LYS A 69 -5.87 -14.05 13.01
C LYS A 69 -4.63 -14.91 12.83
N THR A 70 -4.04 -15.30 13.94
CA THR A 70 -2.94 -16.28 14.00
C THR A 70 -3.38 -17.62 13.41
N ARG A 71 -2.47 -18.26 12.69
CA ARG A 71 -2.70 -19.59 12.11
C ARG A 71 -2.09 -20.72 12.94
N LYS A 72 -1.08 -20.41 13.77
CA LYS A 72 -0.37 -21.38 14.62
C LYS A 72 -0.05 -20.75 15.96
N SER A 73 -0.14 -21.55 17.01
CA SER A 73 0.30 -21.15 18.34
C SER A 73 1.83 -21.15 18.41
N ILE A 74 2.42 -20.07 18.90
CA ILE A 74 3.86 -19.93 19.09
C ILE A 74 4.12 -19.40 20.49
N ALA A 75 4.72 -20.25 21.35
CA ALA A 75 4.96 -19.94 22.77
C ALA A 75 5.90 -18.73 22.96
N GLY A 76 6.92 -18.58 22.13
CA GLY A 76 7.88 -17.46 22.18
C GLY A 76 7.21 -16.09 21.99
N PHE A 77 6.16 -16.00 21.18
CA PHE A 77 5.38 -14.78 20.97
C PHE A 77 4.15 -14.68 21.87
N LYS A 78 3.91 -15.67 22.74
CA LYS A 78 2.77 -15.74 23.63
C LYS A 78 1.42 -15.63 22.90
N ILE A 79 1.31 -16.23 21.72
CA ILE A 79 0.12 -16.24 20.87
C ILE A 79 -0.45 -17.65 20.74
N ARG A 80 -1.79 -17.71 20.61
CA ARG A 80 -2.52 -18.94 20.33
C ARG A 80 -3.22 -18.86 18.98
N ASP A 81 -3.56 -20.01 18.44
CA ASP A 81 -4.33 -20.10 17.21
C ASP A 81 -5.66 -19.34 17.32
N GLY A 82 -6.03 -18.67 16.23
CA GLY A 82 -7.26 -17.87 16.15
C GLY A 82 -7.21 -16.49 16.83
N TRP A 83 -6.11 -16.12 17.49
CA TRP A 83 -6.00 -14.81 18.11
C TRP A 83 -5.84 -13.69 17.07
N PRO A 84 -6.55 -12.56 17.23
CA PRO A 84 -6.42 -11.40 16.36
C PRO A 84 -5.08 -10.69 16.63
N ILE A 85 -4.26 -10.52 15.59
CA ILE A 85 -2.92 -9.93 15.70
C ILE A 85 -2.61 -8.85 14.66
N GLY A 86 -3.56 -8.52 13.81
CA GLY A 86 -3.38 -7.49 12.80
C GLY A 86 -4.65 -7.20 12.04
N CYS A 87 -4.55 -6.27 11.12
CA CYS A 87 -5.64 -5.91 10.22
C CYS A 87 -5.11 -5.63 8.81
N LYS A 88 -5.96 -5.85 7.82
CA LYS A 88 -5.64 -5.60 6.41
C LYS A 88 -6.84 -5.03 5.65
N VAL A 89 -6.54 -4.29 4.60
CA VAL A 89 -7.53 -3.81 3.62
C VAL A 89 -7.00 -4.06 2.22
N THR A 90 -7.88 -4.45 1.31
CA THR A 90 -7.56 -4.55 -0.12
C THR A 90 -8.38 -3.53 -0.89
N LEU A 91 -7.71 -2.58 -1.51
CA LEU A 91 -8.31 -1.52 -2.32
C LEU A 91 -8.29 -1.88 -3.80
N ARG A 92 -9.41 -1.63 -4.49
CA ARG A 92 -9.56 -1.84 -5.94
C ARG A 92 -10.33 -0.67 -6.57
N GLY A 93 -10.22 -0.55 -7.89
CA GLY A 93 -10.99 0.40 -8.68
C GLY A 93 -10.79 1.86 -8.24
N LYS A 94 -11.87 2.60 -8.04
CA LYS A 94 -11.83 4.04 -7.71
C LYS A 94 -11.06 4.32 -6.42
N ARG A 95 -11.34 3.59 -5.35
CA ARG A 95 -10.68 3.77 -4.04
C ARG A 95 -9.18 3.51 -4.10
N MET A 96 -8.75 2.56 -4.91
CA MET A 96 -7.33 2.25 -5.13
C MET A 96 -6.59 3.45 -5.74
N TYR A 97 -7.15 4.07 -6.79
CA TYR A 97 -6.54 5.23 -7.43
C TYR A 97 -6.57 6.47 -6.54
N GLU A 98 -7.62 6.67 -5.76
CA GLU A 98 -7.71 7.76 -4.79
C GLU A 98 -6.68 7.60 -3.66
N PHE A 99 -6.50 6.38 -3.17
CA PHE A 99 -5.45 6.08 -2.19
C PHE A 99 -4.06 6.29 -2.78
N LEU A 100 -3.80 5.81 -4.00
CA LEU A 100 -2.50 6.00 -4.66
C LEU A 100 -2.17 7.49 -4.86
N ASP A 101 -3.16 8.30 -5.21
CA ASP A 101 -2.98 9.75 -5.36
C ASP A 101 -2.57 10.41 -4.04
N ARG A 102 -3.25 10.09 -2.94
CA ARG A 102 -2.89 10.60 -1.61
C ARG A 102 -1.53 10.09 -1.14
N LEU A 103 -1.22 8.84 -1.43
CA LEU A 103 0.07 8.24 -1.10
C LEU A 103 1.22 9.01 -1.76
N ILE A 104 1.13 9.26 -3.07
CA ILE A 104 2.19 9.94 -3.83
C ILE A 104 2.25 11.44 -3.50
N SER A 105 1.10 12.10 -3.46
CA SER A 105 1.04 13.57 -3.35
C SER A 105 1.19 14.09 -1.93
N ILE A 106 0.78 13.33 -0.92
CA ILE A 106 0.69 13.80 0.47
C ILE A 106 1.50 12.94 1.44
N ALA A 107 1.26 11.63 1.49
CA ALA A 107 1.81 10.79 2.53
C ALA A 107 3.33 10.60 2.39
N ILE A 108 3.82 10.26 1.21
CA ILE A 108 5.25 10.05 0.97
C ILE A 108 6.08 11.31 1.25
N PRO A 109 5.71 12.52 0.77
CA PRO A 109 6.45 13.75 1.10
C PRO A 109 6.48 14.09 2.59
N ARG A 110 5.52 13.59 3.38
CA ARG A 110 5.45 13.81 4.83
C ARG A 110 6.29 12.84 5.66
N VAL A 111 6.82 11.79 5.04
CA VAL A 111 7.69 10.82 5.73
C VAL A 111 9.00 11.52 6.14
N ARG A 112 9.39 11.33 7.41
CA ARG A 112 10.66 11.85 7.92
C ARG A 112 11.84 11.28 7.15
N ASP A 113 12.83 12.13 6.85
CA ASP A 113 14.08 11.75 6.17
C ASP A 113 13.86 10.95 4.88
N PHE A 114 12.80 11.29 4.12
CA PHE A 114 12.50 10.61 2.88
C PHE A 114 13.62 10.86 1.85
N ARG A 115 14.25 9.79 1.37
CA ARG A 115 15.34 9.80 0.38
C ARG A 115 15.02 9.01 -0.87
N GLY A 116 13.75 8.82 -1.17
CA GLY A 116 13.27 7.97 -2.26
C GLY A 116 13.02 6.52 -1.82
N LEU A 117 12.19 5.84 -2.58
CA LEU A 117 11.78 4.45 -2.33
C LEU A 117 12.79 3.49 -2.95
N ASN A 118 12.97 2.34 -2.30
CA ASN A 118 13.92 1.33 -2.74
C ASN A 118 13.51 0.68 -4.08
N PRO A 119 14.30 0.80 -5.16
CA PRO A 119 13.98 0.20 -6.44
C PRO A 119 14.09 -1.34 -6.47
N LYS A 120 14.68 -1.94 -5.43
CA LYS A 120 14.84 -3.40 -5.32
C LYS A 120 13.66 -4.09 -4.61
N SER A 121 12.64 -3.36 -4.20
CA SER A 121 11.47 -3.91 -3.47
C SER A 121 10.40 -4.49 -4.39
N PHE A 122 10.78 -4.90 -5.60
CA PHE A 122 9.92 -5.67 -6.50
C PHE A 122 10.09 -7.18 -6.26
N ASP A 123 9.02 -7.94 -6.50
CA ASP A 123 8.95 -9.39 -6.24
C ASP A 123 9.42 -10.30 -7.40
N GLY A 124 9.94 -9.75 -8.48
CA GLY A 124 10.28 -10.47 -9.71
C GLY A 124 9.17 -10.49 -10.76
N ARG A 125 7.95 -10.14 -10.40
CA ARG A 125 6.76 -10.13 -11.27
C ARG A 125 6.12 -8.75 -11.39
N GLY A 126 6.86 -7.69 -11.07
CA GLY A 126 6.41 -6.31 -11.18
C GLY A 126 5.47 -5.83 -10.08
N ASN A 127 5.27 -6.58 -9.01
CA ASN A 127 4.58 -6.10 -7.82
C ASN A 127 5.57 -5.38 -6.90
N TYR A 128 5.13 -4.32 -6.25
CA TYR A 128 5.97 -3.48 -5.40
C TYR A 128 5.46 -3.48 -3.96
N SER A 129 6.36 -3.63 -3.00
CA SER A 129 6.04 -3.57 -1.57
C SER A 129 6.89 -2.53 -0.86
N MET A 130 6.27 -1.73 0.00
CA MET A 130 6.95 -0.75 0.85
C MET A 130 6.36 -0.74 2.25
N GLY A 131 7.20 -0.45 3.24
CA GLY A 131 6.77 -0.19 4.61
C GLY A 131 6.80 1.30 4.92
N MET A 132 5.74 1.80 5.53
CA MET A 132 5.72 3.12 6.17
C MET A 132 5.85 2.95 7.68
N ARG A 133 6.75 3.69 8.30
CA ARG A 133 7.01 3.58 9.75
C ARG A 133 5.92 4.23 10.60
N GLU A 134 5.26 5.25 10.06
CA GLU A 134 4.35 6.13 10.80
C GLU A 134 3.03 6.29 10.02
N GLN A 135 1.91 5.85 10.60
CA GLN A 135 0.57 6.05 10.02
C GLN A 135 0.14 7.52 10.01
N ILE A 136 0.74 8.34 10.88
CA ILE A 136 0.46 9.78 10.98
C ILE A 136 0.86 10.59 9.73
N ALA A 137 1.62 10.00 8.81
CA ALA A 137 1.91 10.62 7.52
C ALA A 137 0.65 10.84 6.67
N PHE A 138 -0.41 10.06 6.90
CA PHE A 138 -1.68 10.22 6.22
C PHE A 138 -2.51 11.35 6.85
N PRO A 139 -3.09 12.25 6.04
CA PRO A 139 -3.84 13.41 6.53
C PRO A 139 -5.16 13.04 7.22
N GLU A 140 -5.66 11.82 7.00
CA GLU A 140 -6.89 11.31 7.62
C GLU A 140 -6.71 10.95 9.10
N ILE A 141 -5.46 10.83 9.55
CA ILE A 141 -5.14 10.49 10.93
C ILE A 141 -4.93 11.76 11.73
N ASP A 142 -5.74 11.93 12.76
CA ASP A 142 -5.64 13.00 13.73
C ASP A 142 -4.61 12.64 14.80
N TYR A 143 -3.50 13.37 14.83
CA TYR A 143 -2.38 13.11 15.75
C TYR A 143 -2.82 13.06 17.23
N ASP A 144 -3.76 13.90 17.62
CA ASP A 144 -4.23 14.00 19.01
C ASP A 144 -5.05 12.78 19.46
N LYS A 145 -5.55 11.98 18.51
CA LYS A 145 -6.37 10.78 18.77
C LYS A 145 -5.59 9.47 18.64
N VAL A 146 -4.32 9.54 18.24
CA VAL A 146 -3.47 8.36 18.08
C VAL A 146 -2.96 7.89 19.44
N ASP A 147 -3.20 6.64 19.77
CA ASP A 147 -2.69 6.02 21.00
C ASP A 147 -1.20 5.67 20.91
N SER A 148 -0.76 5.18 19.76
CA SER A 148 0.64 4.87 19.46
C SER A 148 0.96 4.97 17.98
N VAL A 149 2.22 5.29 17.67
CA VAL A 149 2.70 5.28 16.29
C VAL A 149 2.87 3.84 15.81
N ARG A 150 2.23 3.50 14.69
CA ARG A 150 2.30 2.16 14.08
C ARG A 150 2.75 2.25 12.64
N GLY A 151 3.53 1.28 12.24
CA GLY A 151 3.90 1.09 10.84
C GLY A 151 2.79 0.37 10.07
N LEU A 152 2.80 0.58 8.76
CA LEU A 152 1.93 -0.15 7.85
C LEU A 152 2.69 -0.57 6.60
N ASP A 153 2.34 -1.74 6.08
CA ASP A 153 2.86 -2.27 4.83
C ASP A 153 1.89 -1.98 3.69
N ILE A 154 2.42 -1.49 2.58
CA ILE A 154 1.69 -1.16 1.37
C ILE A 154 2.22 -2.03 0.25
N THR A 155 1.36 -2.87 -0.34
CA THR A 155 1.71 -3.71 -1.49
C THR A 155 0.88 -3.31 -2.70
N ILE A 156 1.55 -2.90 -3.77
CA ILE A 156 0.94 -2.54 -5.06
C ILE A 156 1.06 -3.75 -5.97
N THR A 157 -0.06 -4.36 -6.32
CA THR A 157 -0.12 -5.50 -7.24
C THR A 157 -0.46 -5.00 -8.63
N THR A 158 0.34 -5.43 -9.61
CA THR A 158 0.20 -5.04 -11.01
C THR A 158 -0.04 -6.25 -11.92
N THR A 159 -0.33 -6.00 -13.19
CA THR A 159 -0.39 -7.03 -14.24
C THR A 159 0.94 -7.17 -14.99
N ALA A 160 2.00 -6.47 -14.55
CA ALA A 160 3.31 -6.56 -15.17
C ALA A 160 3.86 -7.98 -15.11
N LYS A 161 4.62 -8.38 -16.13
CA LYS A 161 5.25 -9.70 -16.22
C LYS A 161 6.68 -9.69 -15.67
N SER A 162 7.30 -8.51 -15.60
CA SER A 162 8.68 -8.31 -15.11
C SER A 162 8.79 -7.08 -14.23
N ASN A 163 9.88 -7.00 -13.45
CA ASN A 163 10.16 -5.83 -12.61
C ASN A 163 10.35 -4.55 -13.42
N GLU A 164 10.91 -4.65 -14.62
CA GLU A 164 11.12 -3.52 -15.52
C GLU A 164 9.80 -2.89 -15.94
N GLN A 165 8.82 -3.71 -16.34
CA GLN A 165 7.47 -3.25 -16.65
C GLN A 165 6.77 -2.64 -15.45
N GLY A 166 6.92 -3.25 -14.26
CA GLY A 166 6.40 -2.71 -13.00
C GLY A 166 7.03 -1.36 -12.64
N ARG A 167 8.34 -1.24 -12.82
CA ARG A 167 9.08 0.01 -12.59
C ARG A 167 8.65 1.10 -13.57
N ALA A 168 8.54 0.80 -14.85
CA ALA A 168 8.04 1.73 -15.86
C ALA A 168 6.63 2.24 -15.52
N LEU A 169 5.73 1.33 -15.12
CA LEU A 169 4.38 1.68 -14.68
C LEU A 169 4.38 2.65 -13.49
N LEU A 170 5.12 2.34 -12.42
CA LEU A 170 5.17 3.19 -11.23
C LEU A 170 5.86 4.54 -11.52
N SER A 171 6.91 4.54 -12.32
CA SER A 171 7.58 5.77 -12.75
C SER A 171 6.66 6.68 -13.55
N ALA A 172 5.81 6.12 -14.42
CA ALA A 172 4.80 6.88 -15.17
C ALA A 172 3.73 7.53 -14.28
N PHE A 173 3.50 6.99 -13.07
CA PHE A 173 2.69 7.63 -12.02
C PHE A 173 3.47 8.64 -11.17
N ASN A 174 4.71 8.97 -11.50
CA ASN A 174 5.61 9.79 -10.69
C ASN A 174 5.88 9.22 -9.28
N PHE A 175 5.93 7.91 -9.17
CA PHE A 175 6.27 7.25 -7.92
C PHE A 175 7.75 7.48 -7.60
N PRO A 176 8.11 8.01 -6.42
CA PRO A 176 9.46 8.52 -6.13
C PRO A 176 10.44 7.38 -5.83
N LEU A 177 10.75 6.57 -6.83
CA LEU A 177 11.78 5.54 -6.76
C LEU A 177 13.17 6.21 -6.78
N LYS A 178 14.11 5.67 -6.03
CA LYS A 178 15.52 6.06 -6.18
C LYS A 178 16.04 5.71 -7.56
N SER A 179 16.79 6.60 -8.14
CA SER A 179 17.59 6.36 -9.36
C SER A 179 18.70 5.34 -9.10
#